data_4deed81abb4f24a404a7d8d4b756aba2
#
_entry.id   4deed81abb4f24a404a7d8d4b756aba2
#
_cell.length_a   1.000
_cell.length_b   1.000
_cell.length_c   1.000
_cell.angle_alpha   90.00
_cell.angle_beta   90.00
_cell.angle_gamma   90.00
#
_symmetry.space_group_name_H-M   'P 1'
#
loop_
_entity.id
_entity.type
_entity.pdbx_description
1 polymer ?
#
loop_
_entity_poly.entity_id
_entity_poly.type
_entity_poly.pdbx_seq_one_letter_code
_entity_poly.pdbx_strand_id
1 'polypeptide(L)'
;MGKIIAVANQKGGAGKTTTAVNLAAALGDQGKKVLLADTDPQGNSTSGVGVDRRSCKVTAYQVLIGGAKAKEALVPTEFKNLTLLPSNMDLAAAEIELAAMENREAVLKNALAPIRGEYDYVLIDCPPSLGLITTNALTAADTILIPIQCEYYALEGLSQLMNTVRRVKRQYNDLLDIEGVLLTMYDGRLNLTQQVVEEVKRYFPRKVFKTVIPRTVRLSEAPGFGQPALYYDRSSRGAKAYGELAAELLKNNR
;
A
#
# COMPACT_ATOMS: atom_id res chain seq x y z
N MET A 1 0.89 19.55 2.36
CA MET A 1 0.47 18.45 3.26
C MET A 1 0.79 17.14 2.57
N GLY A 2 1.41 16.18 3.24
CA GLY A 2 1.76 14.90 2.67
C GLY A 2 0.53 14.16 2.11
N LYS A 3 0.67 13.50 0.96
CA LYS A 3 -0.41 12.73 0.33
C LYS A 3 -0.45 11.32 0.92
N ILE A 4 -1.62 10.89 1.38
CA ILE A 4 -1.84 9.53 1.92
C ILE A 4 -2.48 8.66 0.84
N ILE A 5 -1.82 7.55 0.49
CA ILE A 5 -2.26 6.60 -0.53
C ILE A 5 -2.41 5.22 0.10
N ALA A 6 -3.62 4.67 0.13
CA ALA A 6 -3.85 3.28 0.52
C ALA A 6 -3.56 2.35 -0.66
N VAL A 7 -2.75 1.32 -0.44
CA VAL A 7 -2.48 0.27 -1.43
C VAL A 7 -3.33 -0.93 -1.07
N ALA A 8 -4.45 -1.12 -1.77
CA ALA A 8 -5.45 -2.12 -1.38
C ALA A 8 -5.99 -2.92 -2.56
N ASN A 9 -6.22 -4.20 -2.30
CA ASN A 9 -6.99 -5.12 -3.12
C ASN A 9 -7.41 -6.30 -2.24
N GLN A 10 -8.61 -6.81 -2.43
CA GLN A 10 -9.11 -7.97 -1.68
C GLN A 10 -8.36 -9.26 -2.05
N LYS A 11 -7.90 -9.38 -3.30
CA LYS A 11 -7.19 -10.58 -3.76
C LYS A 11 -5.83 -10.69 -3.09
N GLY A 12 -5.59 -11.83 -2.40
CA GLY A 12 -4.26 -12.22 -1.96
C GLY A 12 -3.31 -12.39 -3.15
N GLY A 13 -2.04 -12.02 -3.00
CA GLY A 13 -1.05 -12.17 -4.07
C GLY A 13 -1.16 -11.17 -5.23
N ALA A 14 -2.04 -10.16 -5.18
CA ALA A 14 -2.17 -9.15 -6.23
C ALA A 14 -0.98 -8.16 -6.29
N GLY A 15 -0.01 -8.27 -5.39
CA GLY A 15 1.18 -7.42 -5.34
C GLY A 15 1.02 -6.15 -4.51
N LYS A 16 0.10 -6.10 -3.53
CA LYS A 16 -0.08 -4.95 -2.62
C LYS A 16 1.22 -4.60 -1.90
N THR A 17 1.71 -5.50 -1.06
CA THR A 17 2.94 -5.32 -0.29
C THR A 17 4.15 -5.06 -1.17
N THR A 18 4.30 -5.81 -2.26
CA THR A 18 5.37 -5.58 -3.25
C THR A 18 5.29 -4.17 -3.81
N THR A 19 4.09 -3.67 -4.11
CA THR A 19 3.89 -2.31 -4.61
C THR A 19 4.16 -1.28 -3.52
N ALA A 20 3.62 -1.45 -2.31
CA ALA A 20 3.82 -0.51 -1.21
C ALA A 20 5.32 -0.33 -0.88
N VAL A 21 6.06 -1.42 -0.70
CA VAL A 21 7.49 -1.42 -0.40
C VAL A 21 8.31 -0.79 -1.53
N ASN A 22 8.12 -1.24 -2.77
CA ASN A 22 8.98 -0.81 -3.86
C ASN A 22 8.64 0.60 -4.36
N LEU A 23 7.38 1.01 -4.32
CA LEU A 23 6.97 2.38 -4.64
C LEU A 23 7.48 3.35 -3.56
N ALA A 24 7.38 2.99 -2.27
CA ALA A 24 7.91 3.80 -1.17
C ALA A 24 9.42 4.03 -1.33
N ALA A 25 10.18 2.97 -1.60
CA ALA A 25 11.62 3.05 -1.82
C ALA A 25 11.97 3.87 -3.08
N ALA A 26 11.23 3.71 -4.18
CA ALA A 26 11.45 4.46 -5.40
C ALA A 26 11.14 5.96 -5.24
N LEU A 27 10.10 6.32 -4.51
CA LEU A 27 9.79 7.71 -4.17
C LEU A 27 10.89 8.32 -3.27
N GLY A 28 11.37 7.55 -2.29
CA GLY A 28 12.48 7.96 -1.42
C GLY A 28 13.79 8.19 -2.19
N ASP A 29 14.12 7.32 -3.15
CA ASP A 29 15.28 7.50 -4.05
C ASP A 29 15.15 8.76 -4.90
N GLN A 30 13.93 9.11 -5.33
CA GLN A 30 13.61 10.34 -6.06
C GLN A 30 13.48 11.59 -5.17
N GLY A 31 13.92 11.50 -3.91
CA GLY A 31 14.05 12.64 -2.99
C GLY A 31 12.81 13.00 -2.20
N LYS A 32 11.76 12.18 -2.20
CA LYS A 32 10.55 12.39 -1.41
C LYS A 32 10.69 11.78 -0.01
N LYS A 33 10.22 12.47 1.02
CA LYS A 33 10.09 11.92 2.36
C LYS A 33 8.87 11.00 2.40
N VAL A 34 9.07 9.71 2.67
CA VAL A 34 8.01 8.70 2.59
C VAL A 34 7.85 7.98 3.94
N LEU A 35 6.61 7.87 4.38
CA LEU A 35 6.21 6.94 5.43
C LEU A 35 5.53 5.73 4.78
N LEU A 36 6.06 4.53 5.03
CA LEU A 36 5.39 3.27 4.74
C LEU A 36 4.70 2.79 6.01
N ALA A 37 3.37 2.76 6.01
CA ALA A 37 2.58 2.23 7.10
C ALA A 37 2.13 0.81 6.77
N ASP A 38 2.67 -0.16 7.48
CA ASP A 38 2.27 -1.55 7.36
C ASP A 38 1.03 -1.79 8.23
N THR A 39 -0.09 -2.12 7.62
CA THR A 39 -1.35 -2.43 8.32
C THR A 39 -1.82 -3.86 8.06
N ASP A 40 -0.94 -4.73 7.56
CA ASP A 40 -1.20 -6.16 7.45
C ASP A 40 -0.62 -6.87 8.69
N PRO A 41 -1.41 -7.69 9.42
CA PRO A 41 -0.91 -8.51 10.55
C PRO A 41 0.27 -9.41 10.18
N GLN A 42 0.41 -9.77 8.90
CA GLN A 42 1.54 -10.56 8.44
C GLN A 42 2.88 -9.81 8.54
N GLY A 43 2.89 -8.47 8.58
CA GLY A 43 4.08 -7.64 8.71
C GLY A 43 5.05 -7.79 7.52
N ASN A 44 4.52 -8.04 6.32
CA ASN A 44 5.35 -8.31 5.15
C ASN A 44 6.05 -7.05 4.61
N SER A 45 5.43 -5.88 4.71
CA SER A 45 6.08 -4.61 4.40
C SER A 45 7.18 -4.30 5.41
N THR A 46 6.96 -4.61 6.68
CA THR A 46 7.94 -4.46 7.76
C THR A 46 9.20 -5.27 7.47
N SER A 47 9.04 -6.57 7.22
CA SER A 47 10.17 -7.45 6.87
C SER A 47 10.80 -7.07 5.53
N GLY A 48 9.99 -6.63 4.56
CA GLY A 48 10.43 -6.26 3.21
C GLY A 48 11.33 -5.02 3.15
N VAL A 49 11.37 -4.22 4.24
CA VAL A 49 12.28 -3.10 4.41
C VAL A 49 13.34 -3.35 5.51
N GLY A 50 13.63 -4.62 5.79
CA GLY A 50 14.74 -5.04 6.66
C GLY A 50 14.49 -4.87 8.16
N VAL A 51 13.27 -4.54 8.59
CA VAL A 51 12.95 -4.38 10.00
C VAL A 51 12.45 -5.71 10.57
N ASP A 52 13.10 -6.18 11.65
CA ASP A 52 12.60 -7.35 12.38
C ASP A 52 11.34 -7.01 13.17
N ARG A 53 10.20 -7.49 12.69
CA ARG A 53 8.88 -7.28 13.32
C ARG A 53 8.79 -7.76 14.77
N ARG A 54 9.68 -8.68 15.21
CA ARG A 54 9.72 -9.18 16.58
C ARG A 54 10.44 -8.22 17.54
N SER A 55 11.32 -7.38 17.01
CA SER A 55 12.07 -6.39 17.80
C SER A 55 11.28 -5.09 18.02
N CYS A 56 10.19 -4.86 17.29
CA CYS A 56 9.38 -3.65 17.39
C CYS A 56 8.50 -3.71 18.65
N LYS A 57 8.79 -2.82 19.62
CA LYS A 57 8.00 -2.71 20.86
C LYS A 57 6.65 -2.03 20.66
N VAL A 58 6.59 -1.06 19.76
CA VAL A 58 5.38 -0.31 19.39
C VAL A 58 5.16 -0.48 17.90
N THR A 59 3.95 -0.88 17.51
CA THR A 59 3.59 -1.18 16.12
C THR A 59 2.26 -0.53 15.76
N ALA A 60 1.79 -0.72 14.56
CA ALA A 60 0.46 -0.30 14.11
C ALA A 60 -0.66 -0.82 15.03
N TYR A 61 -0.45 -1.96 15.70
CA TYR A 61 -1.40 -2.48 16.67
C TYR A 61 -1.62 -1.49 17.81
N GLN A 62 -0.57 -1.11 18.57
CA GLN A 62 -0.67 -0.18 19.69
C GLN A 62 -1.22 1.19 19.25
N VAL A 63 -0.87 1.62 18.03
CA VAL A 63 -1.40 2.87 17.46
C VAL A 63 -2.90 2.79 17.22
N LEU A 64 -3.40 1.67 16.67
CA LEU A 64 -4.83 1.49 16.36
C LEU A 64 -5.70 1.27 17.60
N ILE A 65 -5.17 0.62 18.65
CA ILE A 65 -5.93 0.45 19.90
C ILE A 65 -5.79 1.63 20.86
N GLY A 66 -5.10 2.72 20.46
CA GLY A 66 -4.91 3.93 21.29
C GLY A 66 -3.84 3.78 22.38
N GLY A 67 -3.06 2.69 22.39
CA GLY A 67 -2.01 2.44 23.36
C GLY A 67 -0.71 3.22 23.13
N ALA A 68 -0.54 3.82 21.94
CA ALA A 68 0.62 4.65 21.61
C ALA A 68 0.30 5.68 20.51
N LYS A 69 1.07 6.77 20.47
CA LYS A 69 1.01 7.73 19.37
C LYS A 69 1.77 7.18 18.15
N ALA A 70 1.31 7.50 16.94
CA ALA A 70 1.97 7.05 15.72
C ALA A 70 3.48 7.40 15.69
N LYS A 71 3.86 8.57 16.19
CA LYS A 71 5.26 9.02 16.25
C LYS A 71 6.17 8.11 17.09
N GLU A 72 5.63 7.45 18.10
CA GLU A 72 6.37 6.54 19.00
C GLU A 72 6.64 5.18 18.33
N ALA A 73 5.85 4.83 17.32
CA ALA A 73 5.97 3.59 16.56
C ALA A 73 6.88 3.70 15.34
N LEU A 74 7.32 4.92 14.96
CA LEU A 74 8.09 5.13 13.75
C LEU A 74 9.51 4.56 13.87
N VAL A 75 9.90 3.79 12.85
CA VAL A 75 11.22 3.20 12.73
C VAL A 75 11.92 3.75 11.49
N PRO A 76 13.09 4.37 11.61
CA PRO A 76 13.90 4.72 10.44
C PRO A 76 14.38 3.45 9.74
N THR A 77 14.37 3.45 8.41
CA THR A 77 14.93 2.34 7.63
C THR A 77 16.32 2.70 7.10
N GLU A 78 17.07 1.69 6.61
CA GLU A 78 18.35 1.92 5.93
C GLU A 78 18.20 2.54 4.53
N PHE A 79 16.97 2.66 4.04
CA PHE A 79 16.67 3.16 2.70
C PHE A 79 16.41 4.66 2.71
N LYS A 80 16.92 5.32 1.68
CA LYS A 80 16.90 6.78 1.57
C LYS A 80 15.49 7.35 1.71
N ASN A 81 15.31 8.29 2.65
CA ASN A 81 14.07 9.02 2.90
C ASN A 81 12.83 8.14 3.20
N LEU A 82 13.03 6.90 3.65
CA LEU A 82 11.98 5.95 3.96
C LEU A 82 11.91 5.67 5.46
N THR A 83 10.78 6.00 6.07
CA THR A 83 10.42 5.67 7.46
C THR A 83 9.31 4.63 7.44
N LEU A 84 9.30 3.75 8.44
CA LEU A 84 8.31 2.68 8.59
C LEU A 84 7.45 2.90 9.83
N LEU A 85 6.14 2.70 9.72
CA LEU A 85 5.25 2.32 10.80
C LEU A 85 5.10 0.79 10.74
N PRO A 86 5.74 0.02 11.65
CA PRO A 86 5.81 -1.43 11.54
C PRO A 86 4.52 -2.13 11.96
N SER A 87 4.35 -3.37 11.49
CA SER A 87 3.28 -4.28 11.89
C SER A 87 3.83 -5.62 12.37
N ASN A 88 3.02 -6.32 13.15
CA ASN A 88 3.24 -7.70 13.57
C ASN A 88 1.90 -8.43 13.74
N MET A 89 1.96 -9.71 14.14
CA MET A 89 0.77 -10.57 14.30
C MET A 89 -0.24 -10.06 15.35
N ASP A 90 0.18 -9.23 16.32
CA ASP A 90 -0.72 -8.67 17.33
C ASP A 90 -1.81 -7.81 16.69
N LEU A 91 -1.52 -7.23 15.51
CA LEU A 91 -2.48 -6.42 14.75
C LEU A 91 -3.76 -7.20 14.38
N ALA A 92 -3.72 -8.52 14.32
CA ALA A 92 -4.92 -9.33 14.07
C ALA A 92 -5.99 -9.14 15.18
N ALA A 93 -5.57 -8.86 16.42
CA ALA A 93 -6.48 -8.60 17.52
C ALA A 93 -7.18 -7.22 17.41
N ALA A 94 -6.55 -6.28 16.70
CA ALA A 94 -7.10 -4.93 16.55
C ALA A 94 -8.49 -4.91 15.90
N GLU A 95 -8.82 -5.84 15.01
CA GLU A 95 -10.16 -5.89 14.41
C GLU A 95 -11.27 -6.12 15.46
N ILE A 96 -10.99 -6.91 16.49
CA ILE A 96 -11.95 -7.20 17.58
C ILE A 96 -12.01 -5.99 18.53
N GLU A 97 -10.87 -5.43 18.89
CA GLU A 97 -10.78 -4.32 19.84
C GLU A 97 -11.37 -3.02 19.25
N LEU A 98 -11.06 -2.72 17.99
CA LEU A 98 -11.66 -1.61 17.27
C LEU A 98 -13.18 -1.70 17.21
N ALA A 99 -13.75 -2.92 17.11
CA ALA A 99 -15.19 -3.10 17.01
C ALA A 99 -15.97 -2.53 18.21
N ALA A 100 -15.32 -2.45 19.37
CA ALA A 100 -15.90 -1.90 20.61
C ALA A 100 -15.65 -0.37 20.78
N MET A 101 -14.87 0.25 19.89
CA MET A 101 -14.49 1.66 20.02
C MET A 101 -15.49 2.58 19.31
N GLU A 102 -15.69 3.77 19.87
CA GLU A 102 -16.37 4.86 19.18
C GLU A 102 -15.50 5.44 18.06
N ASN A 103 -16.11 5.85 16.96
CA ASN A 103 -15.43 6.39 15.77
C ASN A 103 -14.30 5.47 15.23
N ARG A 104 -14.47 4.18 15.42
CA ARG A 104 -13.51 3.11 15.11
C ARG A 104 -12.98 3.11 13.68
N GLU A 105 -13.70 3.70 12.73
CA GLU A 105 -13.29 3.80 11.33
C GLU A 105 -12.29 4.94 11.07
N ALA A 106 -12.14 5.88 12.00
CA ALA A 106 -11.28 7.06 11.84
C ALA A 106 -10.00 7.04 12.71
N VAL A 107 -9.74 5.95 13.42
CA VAL A 107 -8.63 5.85 14.37
C VAL A 107 -7.28 6.07 13.68
N LEU A 108 -7.03 5.39 12.56
CA LEU A 108 -5.78 5.55 11.80
C LEU A 108 -5.65 6.97 11.23
N LYS A 109 -6.75 7.57 10.74
CA LYS A 109 -6.77 8.96 10.26
C LYS A 109 -6.31 9.92 11.35
N ASN A 110 -6.86 9.76 12.55
CA ASN A 110 -6.53 10.61 13.71
C ASN A 110 -5.08 10.39 14.17
N ALA A 111 -4.60 9.15 14.14
CA ALA A 111 -3.23 8.79 14.51
C ALA A 111 -2.19 9.36 13.54
N LEU A 112 -2.47 9.37 12.23
CA LEU A 112 -1.57 9.87 11.20
C LEU A 112 -1.61 11.41 11.06
N ALA A 113 -2.71 12.06 11.42
CA ALA A 113 -2.89 13.50 11.25
C ALA A 113 -1.75 14.37 11.84
N PRO A 114 -1.22 14.10 13.06
CA PRO A 114 -0.15 14.90 13.65
C PRO A 114 1.20 14.80 12.91
N ILE A 115 1.46 13.67 12.25
CA ILE A 115 2.76 13.39 11.61
C ILE A 115 2.72 13.54 10.09
N ARG A 116 1.52 13.63 9.49
CA ARG A 116 1.32 13.71 8.05
C ARG A 116 2.15 14.82 7.38
N GLY A 117 2.30 15.95 8.04
CA GLY A 117 3.04 17.11 7.51
C GLY A 117 4.56 16.91 7.45
N GLU A 118 5.09 15.88 8.10
CA GLU A 118 6.54 15.55 8.11
C GLU A 118 6.96 14.79 6.84
N TYR A 119 5.99 14.28 6.04
CA TYR A 119 6.20 13.45 4.84
C TYR A 119 5.59 14.09 3.59
N ASP A 120 6.18 13.79 2.42
CA ASP A 120 5.58 14.10 1.12
C ASP A 120 4.50 13.07 0.77
N TYR A 121 4.75 11.79 1.08
CA TYR A 121 3.85 10.68 0.84
C TYR A 121 3.77 9.76 2.05
N VAL A 122 2.57 9.27 2.33
CA VAL A 122 2.29 8.17 3.26
C VAL A 122 1.67 7.04 2.44
N LEU A 123 2.33 5.90 2.35
CA LEU A 123 1.79 4.70 1.70
C LEU A 123 1.31 3.74 2.77
N ILE A 124 0.04 3.33 2.71
CA ILE A 124 -0.55 2.36 3.65
C ILE A 124 -0.68 1.02 2.93
N ASP A 125 0.09 0.01 3.36
CA ASP A 125 -0.07 -1.37 2.88
C ASP A 125 -1.23 -2.03 3.60
N CYS A 126 -2.28 -2.39 2.87
CA CYS A 126 -3.51 -2.95 3.42
C CYS A 126 -3.51 -4.47 3.38
N PRO A 127 -4.12 -5.16 4.39
CA PRO A 127 -4.34 -6.59 4.35
C PRO A 127 -5.28 -6.99 3.20
N PRO A 128 -5.36 -8.27 2.84
CA PRO A 128 -6.28 -8.75 1.80
C PRO A 128 -7.75 -8.77 2.22
N SER A 129 -8.04 -8.50 3.51
CA SER A 129 -9.41 -8.38 4.03
C SER A 129 -10.00 -7.00 3.75
N LEU A 130 -11.32 -6.90 3.67
CA LEU A 130 -12.06 -5.62 3.61
C LEU A 130 -12.70 -5.28 4.98
N GLY A 131 -12.02 -5.64 6.07
CA GLY A 131 -12.45 -5.42 7.45
C GLY A 131 -12.22 -3.99 7.97
N LEU A 132 -12.20 -3.83 9.30
CA LEU A 132 -12.05 -2.54 9.97
C LEU A 132 -10.66 -1.93 9.72
N ILE A 133 -9.59 -2.72 9.65
CA ILE A 133 -8.25 -2.22 9.36
C ILE A 133 -8.21 -1.57 7.97
N THR A 134 -8.73 -2.26 6.94
CA THR A 134 -8.80 -1.70 5.58
C THR A 134 -9.74 -0.49 5.52
N THR A 135 -10.85 -0.51 6.26
CA THR A 135 -11.76 0.66 6.37
C THR A 135 -11.03 1.85 6.97
N ASN A 136 -10.23 1.65 8.04
CA ASN A 136 -9.38 2.69 8.62
C ASN A 136 -8.36 3.25 7.63
N ALA A 137 -7.68 2.39 6.87
CA ALA A 137 -6.74 2.80 5.85
C ALA A 137 -7.40 3.69 4.78
N LEU A 138 -8.57 3.28 4.27
CA LEU A 138 -9.34 4.05 3.27
C LEU A 138 -9.92 5.34 3.85
N THR A 139 -10.29 5.36 5.13
CA THR A 139 -10.77 6.58 5.82
C THR A 139 -9.65 7.59 6.03
N ALA A 140 -8.42 7.13 6.24
CA ALA A 140 -7.24 7.97 6.40
C ALA A 140 -6.66 8.47 5.05
N ALA A 141 -6.88 7.73 3.96
CA ALA A 141 -6.26 7.99 2.66
C ALA A 141 -6.93 9.13 1.90
N ASP A 142 -6.13 9.87 1.13
CA ASP A 142 -6.64 10.80 0.10
C ASP A 142 -7.04 10.01 -1.15
N THR A 143 -6.24 8.99 -1.48
CA THR A 143 -6.47 8.17 -2.68
C THR A 143 -6.14 6.70 -2.43
N ILE A 144 -6.70 5.83 -3.28
CA ILE A 144 -6.40 4.40 -3.30
C ILE A 144 -5.65 4.02 -4.57
N LEU A 145 -4.50 3.35 -4.44
CA LEU A 145 -3.79 2.65 -5.50
C LEU A 145 -4.21 1.18 -5.48
N ILE A 146 -4.65 0.66 -6.62
CA ILE A 146 -5.22 -0.69 -6.74
C ILE A 146 -4.31 -1.56 -7.60
N PRO A 147 -3.42 -2.38 -7.02
CA PRO A 147 -2.67 -3.38 -7.77
C PRO A 147 -3.60 -4.50 -8.24
N ILE A 148 -3.55 -4.82 -9.53
CA ILE A 148 -4.35 -5.89 -10.14
C ILE A 148 -3.42 -6.86 -10.87
N GLN A 149 -3.42 -8.13 -10.45
CA GLN A 149 -2.76 -9.18 -11.18
C GLN A 149 -3.57 -9.51 -12.45
N CYS A 150 -2.89 -9.61 -13.62
CA CYS A 150 -3.53 -9.86 -14.90
C CYS A 150 -3.96 -11.35 -15.05
N GLU A 151 -4.94 -11.78 -14.24
CA GLU A 151 -5.52 -13.13 -14.22
C GLU A 151 -7.05 -13.10 -14.30
N TYR A 152 -7.68 -14.22 -14.66
CA TYR A 152 -9.11 -14.33 -14.92
C TYR A 152 -10.02 -13.81 -13.78
N TYR A 153 -9.69 -14.11 -12.53
CA TYR A 153 -10.49 -13.67 -11.37
C TYR A 153 -10.16 -12.25 -10.87
N ALA A 154 -9.38 -11.47 -11.62
CA ALA A 154 -8.97 -10.14 -11.21
C ALA A 154 -10.14 -9.16 -11.00
N LEU A 155 -11.21 -9.32 -11.78
CA LEU A 155 -12.35 -8.40 -11.78
C LEU A 155 -13.37 -8.68 -10.68
N GLU A 156 -13.46 -9.93 -10.19
CA GLU A 156 -14.40 -10.30 -9.12
C GLU A 156 -14.04 -9.58 -7.81
N GLY A 157 -12.78 -9.70 -7.38
CA GLY A 157 -12.28 -9.01 -6.18
C GLY A 157 -12.34 -7.48 -6.30
N LEU A 158 -12.24 -6.96 -7.53
CA LEU A 158 -12.33 -5.53 -7.80
C LEU A 158 -13.73 -4.96 -7.50
N SER A 159 -14.78 -5.67 -7.87
CA SER A 159 -16.16 -5.25 -7.60
C SER A 159 -16.44 -5.13 -6.10
N GLN A 160 -15.96 -6.07 -5.29
CA GLN A 160 -16.12 -6.03 -3.83
C GLN A 160 -15.31 -4.88 -3.20
N LEU A 161 -14.08 -4.67 -3.66
CA LEU A 161 -13.27 -3.52 -3.24
C LEU A 161 -13.99 -2.21 -3.56
N MET A 162 -14.51 -2.04 -4.78
CA MET A 162 -15.21 -0.82 -5.19
C MET A 162 -16.48 -0.57 -4.38
N ASN A 163 -17.19 -1.61 -3.95
CA ASN A 163 -18.33 -1.46 -3.04
C ASN A 163 -17.86 -0.93 -1.67
N THR A 164 -16.74 -1.43 -1.15
CA THR A 164 -16.14 -0.92 0.10
C THR A 164 -15.69 0.53 -0.06
N VAL A 165 -15.02 0.88 -1.14
CA VAL A 165 -14.59 2.26 -1.44
C VAL A 165 -15.80 3.20 -1.49
N ARG A 166 -16.88 2.83 -2.18
CA ARG A 166 -18.11 3.64 -2.24
C ARG A 166 -18.73 3.83 -0.87
N ARG A 167 -18.76 2.77 -0.02
CA ARG A 167 -19.26 2.84 1.35
C ARG A 167 -18.42 3.79 2.19
N VAL A 168 -17.09 3.67 2.16
CA VAL A 168 -16.17 4.55 2.88
C VAL A 168 -16.34 5.99 2.40
N LYS A 169 -16.38 6.21 1.08
CA LYS A 169 -16.57 7.54 0.51
C LYS A 169 -17.86 8.21 0.98
N ARG A 170 -18.94 7.45 1.07
CA ARG A 170 -20.25 7.99 1.49
C ARG A 170 -20.35 8.26 2.99
N GLN A 171 -19.68 7.46 3.84
CA GLN A 171 -19.91 7.47 5.27
C GLN A 171 -18.76 8.10 6.10
N TYR A 172 -17.52 7.98 5.63
CA TYR A 172 -16.34 8.29 6.45
C TYR A 172 -15.33 9.22 5.79
N ASN A 173 -15.23 9.24 4.44
CA ASN A 173 -14.24 10.03 3.72
C ASN A 173 -14.73 10.38 2.31
N ASP A 174 -15.47 11.47 2.18
CA ASP A 174 -16.08 11.95 0.93
C ASP A 174 -15.04 12.37 -0.13
N LEU A 175 -13.83 12.71 0.30
CA LEU A 175 -12.72 13.10 -0.57
C LEU A 175 -11.93 11.92 -1.15
N LEU A 176 -12.15 10.68 -0.66
CA LEU A 176 -11.42 9.52 -1.15
C LEU A 176 -11.60 9.36 -2.67
N ASP A 177 -10.52 9.33 -3.43
CA ASP A 177 -10.52 9.10 -4.88
C ASP A 177 -9.59 7.95 -5.27
N ILE A 178 -9.64 7.54 -6.53
CA ILE A 178 -8.75 6.53 -7.08
C ILE A 178 -7.47 7.21 -7.57
N GLU A 179 -6.31 6.85 -6.98
CA GLU A 179 -4.99 7.25 -7.47
C GLU A 179 -4.74 6.65 -8.85
N GLY A 180 -4.91 5.35 -8.91
CA GLY A 180 -4.77 4.60 -10.14
C GLY A 180 -4.84 3.11 -9.93
N VAL A 181 -5.01 2.40 -11.04
CA VAL A 181 -4.98 0.94 -11.12
C VAL A 181 -3.64 0.54 -11.72
N LEU A 182 -2.91 -0.32 -11.01
CA LEU A 182 -1.59 -0.81 -11.40
C LEU A 182 -1.68 -2.27 -11.85
N LEU A 183 -1.33 -2.54 -13.10
CA LEU A 183 -1.26 -3.90 -13.63
C LEU A 183 0.04 -4.57 -13.14
N THR A 184 -0.10 -5.66 -12.38
CA THR A 184 1.01 -6.41 -11.81
C THR A 184 1.15 -7.79 -12.44
N MET A 185 2.35 -8.39 -12.30
CA MET A 185 2.68 -9.70 -12.91
C MET A 185 2.33 -9.74 -14.40
N TYR A 186 2.50 -8.60 -15.06
CA TYR A 186 2.14 -8.42 -16.45
C TYR A 186 3.02 -9.27 -17.37
N ASP A 187 2.38 -10.04 -18.26
CA ASP A 187 3.01 -10.73 -19.39
C ASP A 187 2.22 -10.43 -20.66
N GLY A 188 2.73 -9.52 -21.48
CA GLY A 188 2.07 -9.07 -22.71
C GLY A 188 1.95 -10.11 -23.82
N ARG A 189 2.57 -11.29 -23.65
CA ARG A 189 2.47 -12.41 -24.63
C ARG A 189 1.17 -13.21 -24.46
N LEU A 190 0.48 -13.05 -23.33
CA LEU A 190 -0.71 -13.82 -23.01
C LEU A 190 -1.97 -13.08 -23.46
N ASN A 191 -2.83 -13.75 -24.23
CA ASN A 191 -4.13 -13.20 -24.64
C ASN A 191 -5.01 -12.84 -23.45
N LEU A 192 -4.97 -13.65 -22.37
CA LEU A 192 -5.70 -13.37 -21.14
C LEU A 192 -5.30 -12.02 -20.53
N THR A 193 -4.00 -11.70 -20.54
CA THR A 193 -3.50 -10.41 -20.04
C THR A 193 -4.14 -9.25 -20.82
N GLN A 194 -4.22 -9.35 -22.14
CA GLN A 194 -4.83 -8.30 -22.98
C GLN A 194 -6.33 -8.12 -22.66
N GLN A 195 -7.07 -9.21 -22.50
CA GLN A 195 -8.49 -9.17 -22.13
C GLN A 195 -8.70 -8.50 -20.78
N VAL A 196 -7.89 -8.85 -19.76
CA VAL A 196 -7.96 -8.21 -18.43
C VAL A 196 -7.64 -6.71 -18.52
N VAL A 197 -6.62 -6.33 -19.30
CA VAL A 197 -6.26 -4.92 -19.50
C VAL A 197 -7.41 -4.12 -20.13
N GLU A 198 -8.07 -4.65 -21.14
CA GLU A 198 -9.21 -4.00 -21.79
C GLU A 198 -10.38 -3.81 -20.84
N GLU A 199 -10.72 -4.86 -20.07
CA GLU A 199 -11.78 -4.77 -19.07
C GLU A 199 -11.45 -3.76 -17.96
N VAL A 200 -10.22 -3.79 -17.42
CA VAL A 200 -9.78 -2.82 -16.41
C VAL A 200 -9.85 -1.39 -16.95
N LYS A 201 -9.42 -1.15 -18.20
CA LYS A 201 -9.52 0.17 -18.85
C LYS A 201 -10.97 0.62 -19.05
N ARG A 202 -11.90 -0.32 -19.30
CA ARG A 202 -13.33 -0.02 -19.41
C ARG A 202 -13.92 0.43 -18.08
N TYR A 203 -13.53 -0.24 -16.97
CA TYR A 203 -13.99 0.11 -15.63
C TYR A 203 -13.35 1.39 -15.08
N PHE A 204 -12.09 1.66 -15.44
CA PHE A 204 -11.30 2.79 -14.93
C PHE A 204 -10.71 3.62 -16.08
N PRO A 205 -11.56 4.29 -16.88
CA PRO A 205 -11.06 5.14 -17.95
C PRO A 205 -10.16 6.22 -17.37
N ARG A 206 -8.95 6.36 -17.89
CA ARG A 206 -7.92 7.34 -17.48
C ARG A 206 -7.31 7.15 -16.08
N LYS A 207 -7.67 6.08 -15.34
CA LYS A 207 -7.11 5.78 -14.02
C LYS A 207 -6.14 4.58 -14.02
N VAL A 208 -5.89 3.96 -15.18
CA VAL A 208 -4.91 2.88 -15.30
C VAL A 208 -3.53 3.48 -15.54
N PHE A 209 -2.55 3.14 -14.69
CA PHE A 209 -1.16 3.56 -14.90
C PHE A 209 -0.65 3.03 -16.24
N LYS A 210 0.17 3.83 -16.93
CA LYS A 210 0.86 3.42 -18.15
C LYS A 210 1.95 2.40 -17.84
N THR A 211 2.61 2.59 -16.71
CA THR A 211 3.59 1.66 -16.15
C THR A 211 2.92 0.36 -15.74
N VAL A 212 3.52 -0.77 -16.14
CA VAL A 212 3.10 -2.11 -15.72
C VAL A 212 4.24 -2.79 -14.96
N ILE A 213 3.91 -3.60 -13.96
CA ILE A 213 4.92 -4.34 -13.20
C ILE A 213 5.05 -5.75 -13.79
N PRO A 214 6.19 -6.10 -14.40
CA PRO A 214 6.38 -7.42 -14.97
C PRO A 214 6.55 -8.49 -13.88
N ARG A 215 6.22 -9.73 -14.21
CA ARG A 215 6.59 -10.87 -13.36
C ARG A 215 8.10 -11.07 -13.42
N THR A 216 8.78 -10.95 -12.27
CA THR A 216 10.23 -11.14 -12.18
C THR A 216 10.61 -11.86 -10.89
N VAL A 217 11.61 -12.73 -10.97
CA VAL A 217 12.15 -13.47 -9.83
C VAL A 217 12.73 -12.50 -8.78
N ARG A 218 13.38 -11.41 -9.22
CA ARG A 218 14.00 -10.42 -8.33
C ARG A 218 13.01 -9.75 -7.38
N LEU A 219 11.77 -9.49 -7.82
CA LEU A 219 10.71 -8.97 -6.95
C LEU A 219 10.26 -9.98 -5.88
N SER A 220 10.41 -11.27 -6.14
CA SER A 220 10.07 -12.33 -5.18
C SER A 220 11.22 -12.63 -4.23
N GLU A 221 12.46 -12.47 -4.65
CA GLU A 221 13.66 -12.73 -3.86
C GLU A 221 13.97 -11.59 -2.87
N ALA A 222 13.86 -10.34 -3.31
CA ALA A 222 14.25 -9.15 -2.57
C ALA A 222 13.69 -9.09 -1.13
N PRO A 223 12.41 -9.42 -0.87
CA PRO A 223 11.87 -9.43 0.49
C PRO A 223 12.57 -10.44 1.43
N GLY A 224 13.09 -11.56 0.89
CA GLY A 224 13.85 -12.55 1.67
C GLY A 224 15.18 -12.00 2.21
N PHE A 225 15.67 -10.90 1.61
CA PHE A 225 16.86 -10.18 2.05
C PHE A 225 16.53 -8.89 2.81
N GLY A 226 15.24 -8.63 3.09
CA GLY A 226 14.79 -7.39 3.75
C GLY A 226 15.05 -6.14 2.92
N GLN A 227 15.06 -6.24 1.60
CA GLN A 227 15.41 -5.12 0.71
C GLN A 227 14.32 -4.87 -0.33
N PRO A 228 13.95 -3.59 -0.59
CA PRO A 228 13.23 -3.24 -1.82
C PRO A 228 14.06 -3.61 -3.05
N ALA A 229 13.41 -3.99 -4.15
CA ALA A 229 14.09 -4.45 -5.37
C ALA A 229 15.11 -3.44 -5.92
N LEU A 230 14.87 -2.15 -5.73
CA LEU A 230 15.79 -1.06 -6.11
C LEU A 230 17.16 -1.20 -5.43
N TYR A 231 17.20 -1.66 -4.19
CA TYR A 231 18.42 -1.84 -3.41
C TYR A 231 18.99 -3.25 -3.54
N TYR A 232 18.13 -4.26 -3.77
CA TYR A 232 18.55 -5.63 -4.02
C TYR A 232 19.20 -5.82 -5.40
N ASP A 233 18.57 -5.31 -6.49
CA ASP A 233 19.09 -5.34 -7.85
C ASP A 233 18.49 -4.17 -8.65
N ARG A 234 19.20 -3.03 -8.63
CA ARG A 234 18.79 -1.79 -9.30
C ARG A 234 18.62 -1.96 -10.82
N SER A 235 19.36 -2.90 -11.40
CA SER A 235 19.35 -3.15 -12.85
C SER A 235 18.13 -3.98 -13.28
N SER A 236 17.47 -4.65 -12.35
CA SER A 236 16.36 -5.55 -12.62
C SER A 236 15.17 -4.83 -13.26
N ARG A 237 14.41 -5.58 -14.08
CA ARG A 237 13.20 -5.05 -14.73
C ARG A 237 12.15 -4.61 -13.71
N GLY A 238 12.06 -5.30 -12.56
CA GLY A 238 11.14 -4.96 -11.48
C GLY A 238 11.49 -3.63 -10.80
N ALA A 239 12.78 -3.42 -10.48
CA ALA A 239 13.25 -2.17 -9.89
C ALA A 239 13.03 -0.98 -10.82
N LYS A 240 13.35 -1.12 -12.11
CA LYS A 240 13.12 -0.09 -13.13
C LYS A 240 11.64 0.26 -13.26
N ALA A 241 10.76 -0.74 -13.30
CA ALA A 241 9.32 -0.52 -13.41
C ALA A 241 8.76 0.25 -12.20
N TYR A 242 9.21 -0.02 -10.97
CA TYR A 242 8.80 0.78 -9.81
C TYR A 242 9.39 2.19 -9.81
N GLY A 243 10.58 2.40 -10.35
CA GLY A 243 11.15 3.73 -10.60
C GLY A 243 10.31 4.54 -11.59
N GLU A 244 9.86 3.91 -12.69
CA GLU A 244 8.96 4.51 -13.68
C GLU A 244 7.58 4.81 -13.08
N LEU A 245 7.02 3.89 -12.27
CA LEU A 245 5.76 4.10 -11.56
C LEU A 245 5.85 5.31 -10.62
N ALA A 246 6.93 5.44 -9.86
CA ALA A 246 7.15 6.59 -8.99
C ALA A 246 7.20 7.89 -9.79
N ALA A 247 7.90 7.92 -10.91
CA ALA A 247 7.98 9.09 -11.79
C ALA A 247 6.60 9.44 -12.40
N GLU A 248 5.83 8.43 -12.82
CA GLU A 248 4.47 8.61 -13.34
C GLU A 248 3.53 9.17 -12.25
N LEU A 249 3.57 8.61 -11.05
CA LEU A 249 2.78 9.08 -9.89
C LEU A 249 3.13 10.53 -9.54
N LEU A 250 4.41 10.88 -9.48
CA LEU A 250 4.84 12.25 -9.20
C LEU A 250 4.38 13.24 -10.28
N LYS A 251 4.34 12.81 -11.54
CA LYS A 251 3.85 13.64 -12.65
C LYS A 251 2.34 13.85 -12.55
N ASN A 252 1.57 12.84 -12.19
CA ASN A 252 0.12 12.90 -12.08
C ASN A 252 -0.34 13.73 -10.86
N ASN A 253 0.54 13.93 -9.87
CA ASN A 253 0.28 14.66 -8.63
C ASN A 253 0.91 16.08 -8.58
N ARG A 254 1.34 16.59 -9.71
CA ARG A 254 1.74 18.00 -9.88
C ARG A 254 0.52 18.83 -10.16
#